data_1a9893af1939c93a3753423792c9314a
#
_entry.id   1a9893af1939c93a3753423792c9314a
#
_cell.length_a   1.000
_cell.length_b   1.000
_cell.length_c   1.000
_cell.angle_alpha   90.00
_cell.angle_beta   90.00
_cell.angle_gamma   90.00
#
_symmetry.space_group_name_H-M   'P 1'
#
loop_
_entity.id
_entity.type
_entity.pdbx_description
1 polymer ?
#
loop_
_entity_poly.entity_id
_entity_poly.type
_entity_poly.pdbx_seq_one_letter_code
_entity_poly.pdbx_strand_id
1 'polypeptide(L)'
;MVDLFAGTGSYGLEALSRGATSSTFFENDHAALTCLRQNVQATMRSCNLDTDVAKIVARDVFALDSNMPSYDLIFLDPPYDTIAENLHYIFEKVINPIALAKARAIVELPGNIEPKVKSWKVLRRIGKSGKDKPTALIYERSD
;
A
#
# COMPACT_ATOMS: atom_id res chain seq x y z
N MET A 1 -1.56 7.92 5.04
CA MET A 1 -1.05 6.67 4.43
C MET A 1 -1.64 6.44 3.04
N VAL A 2 -1.08 5.54 2.26
CA VAL A 2 -1.59 5.13 0.93
C VAL A 2 -1.59 3.61 0.79
N ASP A 3 -2.62 3.08 0.14
CA ASP A 3 -2.77 1.68 -0.25
C ASP A 3 -2.77 1.62 -1.79
N LEU A 4 -1.69 1.10 -2.37
CA LEU A 4 -1.41 1.20 -3.80
C LEU A 4 -2.10 0.12 -4.65
N PHE A 5 -2.56 -0.96 -4.04
CA PHE A 5 -3.34 -2.02 -4.67
C PHE A 5 -4.47 -2.39 -3.72
N ALA A 6 -5.40 -1.46 -3.53
CA ALA A 6 -6.32 -1.50 -2.40
C ALA A 6 -7.31 -2.67 -2.41
N GLY A 7 -7.65 -3.20 -3.58
CA GLY A 7 -8.67 -4.24 -3.65
C GLY A 7 -9.96 -3.82 -2.96
N THR A 8 -10.35 -4.55 -1.93
CA THR A 8 -11.51 -4.23 -1.09
C THR A 8 -11.21 -3.24 0.05
N GLY A 9 -9.96 -2.78 0.20
CA GLY A 9 -9.53 -1.74 1.13
C GLY A 9 -9.04 -2.23 2.49
N SER A 10 -8.72 -3.49 2.65
CA SER A 10 -8.41 -4.09 3.97
C SER A 10 -7.33 -3.36 4.73
N TYR A 11 -6.17 -3.06 4.12
CA TYR A 11 -5.06 -2.40 4.81
C TYR A 11 -5.36 -0.96 5.16
N GLY A 12 -5.86 -0.18 4.20
CA GLY A 12 -6.15 1.23 4.41
C GLY A 12 -7.29 1.47 5.39
N LEU A 13 -8.32 0.62 5.39
CA LEU A 13 -9.44 0.70 6.32
C LEU A 13 -9.03 0.29 7.74
N GLU A 14 -8.22 -0.76 7.87
CA GLU A 14 -7.65 -1.14 9.17
C GLU A 14 -6.76 -0.03 9.74
N ALA A 15 -5.95 0.62 8.90
CA ALA A 15 -5.13 1.76 9.33
C ALA A 15 -5.99 2.93 9.85
N LEU A 16 -7.09 3.27 9.15
CA LEU A 16 -8.03 4.29 9.61
C LEU A 16 -8.68 3.91 10.93
N SER A 17 -9.12 2.66 11.10
CA SER A 17 -9.73 2.18 12.35
C SER A 17 -8.76 2.23 13.53
N ARG A 18 -7.45 2.20 13.26
CA ARG A 18 -6.38 2.29 14.26
C ARG A 18 -5.80 3.70 14.43
N GLY A 19 -6.42 4.71 13.85
CA GLY A 19 -6.07 6.10 14.06
C GLY A 19 -5.15 6.74 13.02
N ALA A 20 -5.01 6.15 11.83
CA ALA A 20 -4.42 6.87 10.70
C ALA A 20 -5.26 8.12 10.39
N THR A 21 -4.61 9.25 10.19
CA THR A 21 -5.29 10.54 9.96
C THR A 21 -6.01 10.60 8.61
N SER A 22 -5.48 9.89 7.63
CA SER A 22 -6.11 9.76 6.30
C SER A 22 -5.57 8.55 5.55
N SER A 23 -6.35 8.05 4.60
CA SER A 23 -5.96 6.97 3.70
C SER A 23 -6.35 7.29 2.27
N THR A 24 -5.41 7.08 1.33
CA THR A 24 -5.68 7.13 -0.11
C THR A 24 -5.62 5.70 -0.65
N PHE A 25 -6.63 5.31 -1.39
CA PHE A 25 -6.77 3.96 -1.97
C PHE A 25 -6.64 4.04 -3.48
N PHE A 26 -5.69 3.32 -4.06
CA PHE A 26 -5.57 3.14 -5.51
C PHE A 26 -6.11 1.76 -5.90
N GLU A 27 -7.05 1.76 -6.81
CA GLU A 27 -7.64 0.54 -7.39
C GLU A 27 -8.13 0.84 -8.80
N ASN A 28 -7.97 -0.11 -9.72
CA ASN A 28 -8.44 0.04 -11.11
C ASN A 28 -9.46 -1.03 -11.54
N ASP A 29 -9.64 -2.08 -10.75
CA ASP A 29 -10.67 -3.08 -11.02
C ASP A 29 -12.07 -2.59 -10.61
N HIS A 30 -13.01 -2.71 -11.54
CA HIS A 30 -14.37 -2.18 -11.35
C HIS A 30 -15.16 -2.87 -10.24
N ALA A 31 -14.98 -4.18 -10.09
CA ALA A 31 -15.67 -4.97 -9.08
C ALA A 31 -15.09 -4.66 -7.69
N ALA A 32 -13.75 -4.62 -7.58
CA ALA A 32 -13.06 -4.23 -6.36
C ALA A 32 -13.42 -2.82 -5.92
N LEU A 33 -13.47 -1.84 -6.85
CA LEU A 33 -13.90 -0.48 -6.55
C LEU A 33 -15.31 -0.38 -5.97
N THR A 34 -16.23 -1.22 -6.44
CA THR A 34 -17.59 -1.26 -5.91
C THR A 34 -17.58 -1.72 -4.45
N CYS A 35 -16.88 -2.81 -4.16
CA CYS A 35 -16.71 -3.30 -2.79
C CYS A 35 -15.98 -2.29 -1.90
N LEU A 36 -14.90 -1.69 -2.41
CA LEU A 36 -14.11 -0.69 -1.69
C LEU A 36 -14.96 0.50 -1.24
N ARG A 37 -15.80 1.05 -2.13
CA ARG A 37 -16.72 2.16 -1.78
C ARG A 37 -17.69 1.79 -0.66
N GLN A 38 -18.27 0.59 -0.72
CA GLN A 38 -19.16 0.09 0.33
C GLN A 38 -18.43 -0.09 1.66
N ASN A 39 -17.24 -0.67 1.63
CA ASN A 39 -16.42 -0.89 2.82
C ASN A 39 -15.95 0.42 3.45
N VAL A 40 -15.55 1.41 2.65
CA VAL A 40 -15.22 2.76 3.13
C VAL A 40 -16.41 3.37 3.86
N GLN A 41 -17.60 3.36 3.26
CA GLN A 41 -18.80 3.92 3.91
C GLN A 41 -19.13 3.21 5.23
N ALA A 42 -19.02 1.87 5.25
CA ALA A 42 -19.28 1.09 6.45
C ALA A 42 -18.28 1.41 7.57
N THR A 43 -16.99 1.49 7.24
CA THR A 43 -15.92 1.81 8.19
C THR A 43 -16.05 3.23 8.74
N MET A 44 -16.32 4.22 7.87
CA MET A 44 -16.51 5.61 8.31
C MET A 44 -17.66 5.70 9.33
N ARG A 45 -18.77 5.01 9.07
CA ARG A 45 -19.91 4.99 10.01
C ARG A 45 -19.55 4.28 11.33
N SER A 46 -18.92 3.10 11.27
CA SER A 46 -18.63 2.30 12.44
C SER A 46 -17.57 2.93 13.35
N CYS A 47 -16.60 3.62 12.77
CA CYS A 47 -15.53 4.31 13.50
C CYS A 47 -15.85 5.77 13.82
N ASN A 48 -17.01 6.27 13.39
CA ASN A 48 -17.41 7.69 13.55
C ASN A 48 -16.37 8.66 12.97
N LEU A 49 -15.91 8.36 11.74
CA LEU A 49 -14.92 9.15 11.00
C LEU A 49 -15.59 9.96 9.90
N ASP A 50 -15.02 11.12 9.60
CA ASP A 50 -15.44 11.92 8.45
C ASP A 50 -15.07 11.23 7.13
N THR A 51 -15.88 11.41 6.10
CA THR A 51 -15.65 10.81 4.78
C THR A 51 -14.41 11.36 4.08
N ASP A 52 -13.95 12.56 4.43
CA ASP A 52 -12.79 13.24 3.86
C ASP A 52 -11.46 12.54 4.17
N VAL A 53 -11.42 11.70 5.22
CA VAL A 53 -10.20 10.98 5.60
C VAL A 53 -9.91 9.79 4.68
N ALA A 54 -10.86 9.39 3.82
CA ALA A 54 -10.72 8.26 2.90
C ALA A 54 -10.89 8.71 1.45
N LYS A 55 -9.80 8.73 0.67
CA LYS A 55 -9.81 9.11 -0.75
C LYS A 55 -9.65 7.88 -1.64
N ILE A 56 -10.62 7.61 -2.52
CA ILE A 56 -10.53 6.55 -3.53
C ILE A 56 -10.08 7.17 -4.86
N VAL A 57 -9.02 6.61 -5.45
CA VAL A 57 -8.47 6.99 -6.75
C VAL A 57 -8.60 5.79 -7.69
N ALA A 58 -9.58 5.87 -8.61
CA ALA A 58 -9.87 4.81 -9.58
C ALA A 58 -8.88 4.89 -10.76
N ARG A 59 -7.61 4.55 -10.52
CA ARG A 59 -6.51 4.60 -11.50
C ARG A 59 -5.49 3.50 -11.24
N ASP A 60 -4.76 3.16 -12.30
CA ASP A 60 -3.56 2.35 -12.20
C ASP A 60 -2.45 3.12 -11.46
N VAL A 61 -1.78 2.45 -10.52
CA VAL A 61 -0.66 3.02 -9.76
C VAL A 61 0.53 3.40 -10.64
N PHE A 62 0.69 2.78 -11.81
CA PHE A 62 1.73 3.13 -12.76
C PHE A 62 1.44 4.41 -13.57
N ALA A 63 0.23 4.96 -13.44
CA ALA A 63 -0.20 6.22 -14.04
C ALA A 63 -0.35 7.35 -13.01
N LEU A 64 0.49 7.36 -11.96
CA LEU A 64 0.50 8.40 -10.94
C LEU A 64 0.98 9.74 -11.50
N ASP A 65 0.28 10.80 -11.12
CA ASP A 65 0.68 12.17 -11.42
C ASP A 65 1.84 12.62 -10.52
N SER A 66 2.72 13.47 -11.03
CA SER A 66 3.84 14.05 -10.28
C SER A 66 3.43 14.94 -9.09
N ASN A 67 2.14 15.29 -9.00
CA ASN A 67 1.59 16.16 -7.95
C ASN A 67 0.90 15.37 -6.82
N MET A 68 1.23 14.10 -6.67
CA MET A 68 0.70 13.31 -5.56
C MET A 68 1.22 13.81 -4.21
N PRO A 69 0.39 13.80 -3.15
CA PRO A 69 0.87 14.07 -1.80
C PRO A 69 1.88 13.01 -1.38
N SER A 70 2.70 13.35 -0.39
CA SER A 70 3.66 12.39 0.19
C SER A 70 3.06 11.67 1.39
N TYR A 71 3.50 10.44 1.62
CA TYR A 71 2.97 9.54 2.64
C TYR A 71 4.07 9.00 3.56
N ASP A 72 3.71 8.79 4.80
CA ASP A 72 4.55 8.20 5.85
C ASP A 72 4.41 6.67 5.93
N LEU A 73 3.27 6.14 5.48
CA LEU A 73 2.98 4.70 5.45
C LEU A 73 2.40 4.32 4.09
N ILE A 74 2.99 3.30 3.46
CA ILE A 74 2.67 2.85 2.11
C ILE A 74 2.43 1.34 2.16
N PHE A 75 1.26 0.89 1.75
CA PHE A 75 0.96 -0.54 1.55
C PHE A 75 1.08 -0.89 0.08
N LEU A 76 1.66 -2.07 -0.18
CA LEU A 76 1.91 -2.62 -1.50
C LEU A 76 1.61 -4.12 -1.48
N ASP A 77 0.45 -4.49 -2.00
CA ASP A 77 -0.01 -5.88 -2.15
C ASP A 77 -0.45 -6.15 -3.60
N PRO A 78 0.48 -6.08 -4.58
CA PRO A 78 0.15 -6.36 -5.96
C PRO A 78 0.04 -7.86 -6.21
N PRO A 79 -0.56 -8.27 -7.35
CA PRO A 79 -0.50 -9.65 -7.81
C PRO A 79 0.94 -10.17 -7.85
N TYR A 80 1.18 -11.42 -7.41
CA TYR A 80 2.53 -11.99 -7.27
C TYR A 80 3.37 -11.95 -8.55
N ASP A 81 2.75 -12.11 -9.72
CA ASP A 81 3.43 -12.03 -11.01
C ASP A 81 4.01 -10.63 -11.27
N THR A 82 3.35 -9.59 -10.75
CA THR A 82 3.80 -8.20 -10.88
C THR A 82 4.99 -7.90 -9.97
N ILE A 83 5.03 -8.49 -8.78
CA ILE A 83 6.07 -8.21 -7.78
C ILE A 83 7.43 -8.77 -8.16
N ALA A 84 7.48 -10.03 -8.60
CA ALA A 84 8.75 -10.75 -8.79
C ALA A 84 9.67 -10.05 -9.80
N GLU A 85 9.09 -9.45 -10.84
CA GLU A 85 9.83 -8.83 -11.94
C GLU A 85 9.96 -7.31 -11.82
N ASN A 86 9.05 -6.64 -11.10
CA ASN A 86 8.89 -5.19 -11.16
C ASN A 86 9.11 -4.45 -9.84
N LEU A 87 9.50 -5.12 -8.75
CA LEU A 87 9.56 -4.48 -7.44
C LEU A 87 10.52 -3.27 -7.42
N HIS A 88 11.70 -3.38 -8.04
CA HIS A 88 12.63 -2.26 -8.14
C HIS A 88 12.03 -1.07 -8.89
N TYR A 89 11.32 -1.35 -9.98
CA TYR A 89 10.63 -0.32 -10.76
C TYR A 89 9.52 0.35 -9.95
N ILE A 90 8.73 -0.44 -9.20
CA ILE A 90 7.66 0.07 -8.33
C ILE A 90 8.26 1.00 -7.26
N PHE A 91 9.34 0.60 -6.61
CA PHE A 91 10.00 1.47 -5.63
C PHE A 91 10.54 2.75 -6.27
N GLU A 92 11.20 2.64 -7.40
CA GLU A 92 11.84 3.79 -8.07
C GLU A 92 10.80 4.78 -8.64
N LYS A 93 9.78 4.27 -9.32
CA LYS A 93 8.84 5.10 -10.09
C LYS A 93 7.55 5.42 -9.37
N VAL A 94 7.14 4.60 -8.40
CA VAL A 94 5.87 4.76 -7.70
C VAL A 94 6.09 5.18 -6.26
N ILE A 95 6.88 4.43 -5.48
CA ILE A 95 7.00 4.63 -4.04
C ILE A 95 7.90 5.82 -3.71
N ASN A 96 9.11 5.91 -4.29
CA ASN A 96 10.05 6.98 -3.98
C ASN A 96 9.50 8.39 -4.18
N PRO A 97 8.74 8.68 -5.26
CA PRO A 97 8.17 10.02 -5.47
C PRO A 97 7.15 10.45 -4.42
N ILE A 98 6.48 9.49 -3.78
CA ILE A 98 5.40 9.75 -2.83
C ILE A 98 5.77 9.45 -1.37
N ALA A 99 6.97 8.97 -1.09
CA ALA A 99 7.41 8.60 0.24
C ALA A 99 8.06 9.79 0.96
N LEU A 100 7.63 10.07 2.18
CA LEU A 100 8.31 10.99 3.10
C LEU A 100 9.66 10.41 3.57
N ALA A 101 10.52 11.26 4.12
CA ALA A 101 11.69 10.80 4.88
C ALA A 101 11.23 9.89 6.03
N LYS A 102 11.95 8.77 6.23
CA LYS A 102 11.58 7.74 7.23
C LYS A 102 10.23 7.06 7.00
N ALA A 103 9.62 7.23 5.83
CA ALA A 103 8.42 6.50 5.47
C ALA A 103 8.61 4.98 5.59
N ARG A 104 7.53 4.27 5.89
CA ARG A 104 7.51 2.81 5.90
C ARG A 104 6.70 2.29 4.73
N ALA A 105 7.27 1.31 4.03
CA ALA A 105 6.57 0.54 3.01
C ALA A 105 6.37 -0.89 3.52
N ILE A 106 5.13 -1.36 3.49
CA ILE A 106 4.77 -2.73 3.84
C ILE A 106 4.42 -3.43 2.54
N VAL A 107 5.24 -4.41 2.17
CA VAL A 107 5.15 -5.11 0.88
C VAL A 107 4.79 -6.56 1.12
N GLU A 108 3.66 -7.00 0.59
CA GLU A 108 3.31 -8.41 0.58
C GLU A 108 4.00 -9.11 -0.59
N LEU A 109 4.68 -10.22 -0.30
CA LEU A 109 5.44 -10.99 -1.29
C LEU A 109 5.68 -12.42 -0.82
N PRO A 110 6.02 -13.35 -1.74
CA PRO A 110 6.39 -14.71 -1.37
C PRO A 110 7.58 -14.75 -0.40
N GLY A 111 7.52 -15.67 0.56
CA GLY A 111 8.50 -15.73 1.66
C GLY A 111 9.93 -16.13 1.27
N ASN A 112 10.15 -16.54 0.03
CA ASN A 112 11.48 -16.83 -0.52
C ASN A 112 12.13 -15.64 -1.22
N ILE A 113 11.44 -14.49 -1.31
CA ILE A 113 11.93 -13.28 -1.97
C ILE A 113 12.29 -12.24 -0.91
N GLU A 114 13.49 -11.68 -1.01
CA GLU A 114 13.94 -10.56 -0.17
C GLU A 114 14.74 -9.57 -1.02
N PRO A 115 14.05 -8.73 -1.79
CA PRO A 115 14.71 -7.80 -2.68
C PRO A 115 15.40 -6.68 -1.89
N LYS A 116 16.63 -6.40 -2.26
CA LYS A 116 17.34 -5.21 -1.78
C LYS A 116 16.92 -4.02 -2.63
N VAL A 117 16.35 -3.01 -2.01
CA VAL A 117 15.90 -1.78 -2.69
C VAL A 117 16.79 -0.61 -2.27
N LYS A 118 17.28 0.15 -3.26
CA LYS A 118 18.13 1.32 -3.00
C LYS A 118 17.38 2.34 -2.13
N SER A 119 18.07 2.90 -1.14
CA SER A 119 17.52 3.87 -0.18
C SER A 119 16.43 3.34 0.76
N TRP A 120 16.25 2.02 0.80
CA TRP A 120 15.33 1.37 1.70
C TRP A 120 16.02 0.21 2.43
N LYS A 121 15.82 0.12 3.73
CA LYS A 121 16.30 -1.00 4.55
C LYS A 121 15.13 -1.86 5.02
N VAL A 122 15.32 -3.16 5.01
CA VAL A 122 14.35 -4.08 5.62
C VAL A 122 14.48 -3.96 7.13
N LEU A 123 13.37 -3.63 7.80
CA LEU A 123 13.27 -3.62 9.26
C LEU A 123 12.87 -4.98 9.79
N ARG A 124 11.90 -5.62 9.14
CA ARG A 124 11.30 -6.86 9.63
C ARG A 124 10.59 -7.60 8.51
N ARG A 125 10.59 -8.93 8.61
CA ARG A 125 9.70 -9.84 7.88
C ARG A 125 8.64 -10.39 8.83
N ILE A 126 7.40 -10.43 8.39
CA ILE A 126 6.27 -11.04 9.09
C ILE A 126 5.79 -12.21 8.23
N GLY A 127 5.62 -13.38 8.85
CA GLY A 127 5.25 -14.62 8.17
C GLY A 127 6.38 -15.62 8.07
N LYS A 128 6.11 -16.79 7.48
CA LYS A 128 7.10 -17.87 7.36
C LYS A 128 7.79 -17.80 6.01
N SER A 129 9.11 -18.03 6.01
CA SER A 129 9.87 -18.22 4.77
C SER A 129 9.35 -19.44 3.99
N GLY A 130 9.28 -19.33 2.66
CA GLY A 130 8.86 -20.41 1.77
C GLY A 130 8.25 -19.87 0.48
N LYS A 131 8.44 -20.60 -0.63
CA LYS A 131 8.07 -20.16 -1.98
C LYS A 131 6.57 -19.80 -2.12
N ASP A 132 5.70 -20.58 -1.47
CA ASP A 132 4.25 -20.44 -1.62
C ASP A 132 3.58 -19.88 -0.35
N LYS A 133 4.36 -19.21 0.51
CA LYS A 133 3.83 -18.62 1.74
C LYS A 133 3.83 -17.10 1.63
N PRO A 134 2.67 -16.45 1.82
CA PRO A 134 2.59 -15.01 1.86
C PRO A 134 3.36 -14.49 3.08
N THR A 135 4.16 -13.47 2.87
CA THR A 135 4.85 -12.74 3.92
C THR A 135 4.80 -11.25 3.66
N ALA A 136 4.94 -10.45 4.70
CA ALA A 136 5.06 -9.02 4.57
C ALA A 136 6.49 -8.59 4.95
N LEU A 137 7.15 -7.83 4.10
CA LEU A 137 8.37 -7.10 4.43
C LEU A 137 8.05 -5.66 4.80
N ILE A 138 8.57 -5.23 5.93
CA ILE A 138 8.52 -3.85 6.36
C ILE A 138 9.83 -3.19 5.98
N TYR A 139 9.78 -2.23 5.07
CA TYR A 139 10.88 -1.38 4.68
C TYR A 139 10.77 -0.02 5.38
N GLU A 140 11.90 0.60 5.66
CA GLU A 140 12.01 1.99 6.08
C GLU A 140 12.92 2.74 5.12
N ARG A 141 12.48 3.93 4.67
CA ARG A 141 13.28 4.81 3.84
C ARG A 141 14.49 5.31 4.63
N SER A 142 15.67 5.23 4.04
CA SER A 142 16.92 5.58 4.72
C SER A 142 17.13 7.08 4.92
N ASP A 143 16.44 7.89 4.13
CA ASP A 143 16.62 9.37 4.08
C ASP A 143 15.28 10.10 4.29
#